data_7154ad3f01a4d41a85f3ba51dbe18d19
#
_entry.id   7154ad3f01a4d41a85f3ba51dbe18d19
#
_cell.length_a   1.000
_cell.length_b   1.000
_cell.length_c   1.000
_cell.angle_alpha   90.00
_cell.angle_beta   90.00
_cell.angle_gamma   90.00
#
_symmetry.space_group_name_H-M   'P 1'
#
loop_
_entity.id
_entity.type
_entity.pdbx_description
1 polymer ?
#
loop_
_entity_poly.entity_id
_entity_poly.type
_entity_poly.pdbx_seq_one_letter_code
_entity_poly.pdbx_strand_id
1 'polypeptide(L)'
;MTYYVGKLTVGAKPGVNVQTADYYTMSDFSSWGIPGSLELKPEITAPGGNIYSLQNGGGYQNMSGTSMASPQVAGMAAVVAQYIRANKLTEKTGLTARALAQSLLMSTAVPMYQDYGEGKYGYYSVMQQGAGLANVGAAVSAGTYIKMDKNANAGAADGKVKVELGDDPNRTGEYNFGFTIYNLKDAATSFNLSADFFTQNVFANQFEDGSVVNFEDTWTTDLTSNVTWTVDGQMVEMTAPEGLANCDFNGDGKVTKADGQALLDFVTGVLDSISNKDNADFDNDGNIDTYDAYLFFQQLNKSTVEIPANGSIHVEVNAKVLGLDEYDKASDNTGTYVEGYVYADEVASAEGVKGDSHSIPVLGYYGSWTDPSMFDIGSYLEYHEAKTESRVPYMYAYNKNATKYQALTVQYAGDSGMYYFGGNPYVDETYDPNRAAINPDTTVFARATFSLIRNAADSRATITGENGTVYYDKASGSPTAGAYYYSNGGSWRNAQGYIGINNAPTKAAEGEKITVKVTEAPEYYVTYDAEGNATTNWDALGDGASRTYTAFIDRTEPVLSNVYFKEDVETGTRSLVLTAQDNRYVAAILVTNARQTQ
;
A
#
# COMPACT_ATOMS: atom_id res chain seq x y z
N MET A 1 17.68 -20.03 17.20
CA MET A 1 18.48 -21.07 16.51
C MET A 1 19.83 -20.48 16.16
N THR A 2 20.91 -20.91 16.77
CA THR A 2 22.24 -20.34 16.57
C THR A 2 22.93 -21.09 15.44
N TYR A 3 23.21 -20.43 14.32
CA TYR A 3 23.98 -21.01 13.23
C TYR A 3 25.45 -20.60 13.37
N TYR A 4 26.32 -21.56 13.54
CA TYR A 4 27.77 -21.36 13.43
C TYR A 4 28.22 -21.85 12.07
N VAL A 5 28.62 -20.96 11.21
CA VAL A 5 29.25 -21.33 9.94
C VAL A 5 30.75 -21.17 10.11
N GLY A 6 31.44 -22.28 10.31
CA GLY A 6 32.92 -22.34 10.30
C GLY A 6 33.55 -22.53 11.67
N LYS A 7 34.85 -22.88 11.64
CA LYS A 7 35.67 -23.03 12.83
C LYS A 7 36.23 -21.68 13.25
N LEU A 8 35.71 -21.12 14.35
CA LEU A 8 36.29 -19.93 14.94
C LEU A 8 37.62 -20.28 15.62
N THR A 9 38.72 -19.80 15.09
CA THR A 9 40.03 -19.87 15.77
C THR A 9 40.31 -18.50 16.37
N VAL A 10 40.19 -18.38 17.69
CA VAL A 10 40.52 -17.15 18.40
C VAL A 10 42.05 -17.08 18.50
N GLY A 11 42.68 -16.23 17.67
CA GLY A 11 44.08 -15.86 17.79
C GLY A 11 44.28 -14.81 18.87
N ALA A 12 45.51 -14.64 19.35
CA ALA A 12 45.91 -13.75 20.44
C ALA A 12 45.81 -12.23 20.11
N LYS A 13 45.04 -11.80 19.12
CA LYS A 13 44.75 -10.36 18.84
C LYS A 13 43.36 -9.99 19.33
N PRO A 14 43.27 -9.04 20.26
CA PRO A 14 41.97 -8.54 20.72
C PRO A 14 41.28 -7.73 19.62
N GLY A 15 40.00 -7.94 19.41
CA GLY A 15 39.18 -7.00 18.67
C GLY A 15 38.21 -7.56 17.65
N VAL A 16 37.67 -8.76 17.83
CA VAL A 16 36.39 -9.11 17.14
C VAL A 16 35.31 -9.22 18.19
N ASN A 17 34.50 -8.21 18.30
CA ASN A 17 33.23 -8.32 19.01
C ASN A 17 32.29 -9.15 18.13
N VAL A 18 32.11 -10.42 18.45
CA VAL A 18 30.98 -11.19 17.91
C VAL A 18 29.79 -10.87 18.79
N GLN A 19 28.92 -10.02 18.32
CA GLN A 19 27.64 -9.82 18.95
C GLN A 19 26.75 -11.01 18.56
N THR A 20 26.56 -11.94 19.47
CA THR A 20 25.53 -12.97 19.33
C THR A 20 24.23 -12.35 19.86
N ALA A 21 23.36 -11.89 18.97
CA ALA A 21 21.99 -11.67 19.35
C ALA A 21 21.29 -13.02 19.45
N ASP A 22 20.51 -13.22 20.49
CA ASP A 22 19.71 -14.45 20.66
C ASP A 22 18.56 -14.50 19.63
N TYR A 23 18.31 -13.40 18.91
CA TYR A 23 17.28 -13.24 17.87
C TYR A 23 17.77 -12.29 16.77
N TYR A 24 17.20 -12.44 15.60
CA TYR A 24 17.43 -11.54 14.47
C TYR A 24 16.51 -10.34 14.56
N THR A 25 17.05 -9.15 14.33
CA THR A 25 16.29 -7.90 14.25
C THR A 25 16.33 -7.34 12.83
N MET A 26 15.28 -6.66 12.42
CA MET A 26 15.28 -5.89 11.18
C MET A 26 16.24 -4.69 11.32
N SER A 27 16.98 -4.42 10.28
CA SER A 27 17.79 -3.20 10.22
C SER A 27 16.89 -1.99 9.92
N ASP A 28 17.17 -0.86 10.56
CA ASP A 28 16.45 0.41 10.38
C ASP A 28 16.51 0.97 8.95
N PHE A 29 17.53 0.59 8.19
CA PHE A 29 17.67 0.96 6.78
C PHE A 29 16.89 0.05 5.81
N SER A 30 16.20 -1.00 6.29
CA SER A 30 15.37 -1.85 5.42
C SER A 30 14.19 -1.07 4.88
N SER A 31 13.94 -1.15 3.57
CA SER A 31 12.82 -0.47 2.94
C SER A 31 11.49 -1.11 3.31
N TRP A 32 10.46 -0.30 3.39
CA TRP A 32 9.07 -0.71 3.65
C TRP A 32 8.29 -0.74 2.35
N GLY A 33 7.70 -1.86 2.02
CA GLY A 33 6.76 -2.03 0.93
C GLY A 33 7.13 -1.36 -0.39
N ILE A 34 6.14 -1.17 -1.24
CA ILE A 34 6.17 -0.24 -2.36
C ILE A 34 5.35 0.98 -1.94
N PRO A 35 5.93 2.17 -1.80
CA PRO A 35 5.19 3.34 -1.40
C PRO A 35 3.94 3.55 -2.28
N GLY A 36 2.79 3.72 -1.63
CA GLY A 36 1.52 3.94 -2.32
C GLY A 36 0.91 2.71 -3.00
N SER A 37 1.33 1.50 -2.64
CA SER A 37 0.78 0.25 -3.18
C SER A 37 0.42 -0.73 -2.06
N LEU A 38 -0.60 -1.55 -2.29
CA LEU A 38 -0.93 -2.70 -1.45
C LEU A 38 -0.27 -4.01 -1.95
N GLU A 39 0.70 -3.92 -2.86
CA GLU A 39 1.52 -5.07 -3.22
C GLU A 39 2.45 -5.43 -2.05
N LEU A 40 2.40 -6.69 -1.63
CA LEU A 40 3.24 -7.19 -0.54
C LEU A 40 4.70 -7.29 -1.00
N LYS A 41 5.52 -6.39 -0.48
CA LYS A 41 6.96 -6.30 -0.64
C LYS A 41 7.63 -5.88 0.69
N PRO A 42 8.90 -6.32 0.92
CA PRO A 42 9.68 -7.26 0.13
C PRO A 42 9.07 -8.66 0.16
N GLU A 43 9.46 -9.57 -0.76
CA GLU A 43 9.01 -10.96 -0.71
C GLU A 43 9.65 -11.77 0.41
N ILE A 44 10.91 -11.45 0.76
CA ILE A 44 11.69 -12.25 1.73
C ILE A 44 12.82 -11.42 2.33
N THR A 45 13.23 -11.75 3.53
CA THR A 45 14.32 -11.11 4.26
C THR A 45 15.55 -12.01 4.32
N ALA A 46 16.73 -11.38 4.29
CA ALA A 46 18.02 -12.05 4.54
C ALA A 46 18.96 -11.11 5.33
N PRO A 47 19.99 -11.65 6.01
CA PRO A 47 20.93 -10.83 6.77
C PRO A 47 21.59 -9.74 5.89
N GLY A 48 21.53 -8.50 6.34
CA GLY A 48 22.09 -7.34 5.63
C GLY A 48 22.91 -6.40 6.52
N GLY A 49 22.87 -6.58 7.85
CA GLY A 49 23.59 -5.76 8.81
C GLY A 49 24.95 -6.37 9.21
N ASN A 50 26.01 -5.56 9.20
CA ASN A 50 27.36 -5.95 9.62
C ASN A 50 27.90 -7.22 8.95
N ILE A 51 27.69 -7.34 7.66
CA ILE A 51 28.10 -8.52 6.89
C ILE A 51 29.59 -8.45 6.61
N TYR A 52 30.35 -9.39 7.19
CA TYR A 52 31.77 -9.55 6.97
C TYR A 52 32.02 -10.43 5.74
N SER A 53 32.55 -9.85 4.68
CA SER A 53 32.75 -10.52 3.40
C SER A 53 33.98 -10.00 2.66
N LEU A 54 34.23 -10.59 1.49
CA LEU A 54 35.36 -10.23 0.63
C LEU A 54 35.29 -8.79 0.16
N GLN A 55 36.45 -8.12 0.20
CA GLN A 55 36.62 -6.78 -0.32
C GLN A 55 37.24 -6.80 -1.71
N ASN A 56 36.81 -5.87 -2.58
CA ASN A 56 37.44 -5.66 -3.89
C ASN A 56 38.92 -5.27 -3.70
N GLY A 57 39.80 -5.93 -4.44
CA GLY A 57 41.26 -5.74 -4.31
C GLY A 57 41.93 -6.64 -3.27
N GLY A 58 41.19 -7.53 -2.62
CA GLY A 58 41.66 -8.50 -1.64
C GLY A 58 41.42 -8.07 -0.19
N GLY A 59 41.37 -9.07 0.70
CA GLY A 59 41.00 -8.86 2.11
C GLY A 59 39.51 -8.97 2.38
N TYR A 60 39.09 -8.50 3.55
CA TYR A 60 37.73 -8.60 4.06
C TYR A 60 37.32 -7.26 4.68
N GLN A 61 36.02 -6.96 4.63
CA GLN A 61 35.42 -5.80 5.30
C GLN A 61 34.02 -6.09 5.78
N ASN A 62 33.55 -5.30 6.74
CA ASN A 62 32.15 -5.26 7.12
C ASN A 62 31.40 -4.23 6.27
N MET A 63 30.24 -4.62 5.78
CA MET A 63 29.29 -3.72 5.11
C MET A 63 27.87 -3.99 5.59
N SER A 64 27.04 -2.96 5.59
CA SER A 64 25.61 -3.05 5.89
C SER A 64 24.80 -2.50 4.73
N GLY A 65 23.64 -3.08 4.49
CA GLY A 65 22.69 -2.64 3.47
C GLY A 65 21.87 -3.80 2.91
N THR A 66 20.73 -3.48 2.32
CA THR A 66 19.94 -4.43 1.51
C THR A 66 20.76 -4.97 0.33
N SER A 67 21.80 -4.25 -0.11
CA SER A 67 22.79 -4.69 -1.09
C SER A 67 23.63 -5.88 -0.60
N MET A 68 23.69 -6.17 0.70
CA MET A 68 24.34 -7.33 1.30
C MET A 68 23.36 -8.49 1.50
N ALA A 69 22.08 -8.19 1.74
CA ALA A 69 21.02 -9.19 1.85
C ALA A 69 20.69 -9.85 0.50
N SER A 70 20.54 -9.05 -0.55
CA SER A 70 20.15 -9.52 -1.89
C SER A 70 21.06 -10.62 -2.46
N PRO A 71 22.41 -10.52 -2.45
CA PRO A 71 23.28 -11.58 -2.92
C PRO A 71 23.23 -12.84 -2.06
N GLN A 72 22.86 -12.77 -0.78
CA GLN A 72 22.62 -13.96 0.03
C GLN A 72 21.39 -14.72 -0.47
N VAL A 73 20.27 -14.01 -0.76
CA VAL A 73 19.09 -14.63 -1.37
C VAL A 73 19.44 -15.24 -2.73
N ALA A 74 20.27 -14.57 -3.55
CA ALA A 74 20.72 -15.11 -4.82
C ALA A 74 21.55 -16.40 -4.63
N GLY A 75 22.42 -16.45 -3.62
CA GLY A 75 23.17 -17.64 -3.25
C GLY A 75 22.26 -18.79 -2.78
N MET A 76 21.28 -18.50 -1.92
CA MET A 76 20.28 -19.47 -1.47
C MET A 76 19.47 -20.01 -2.67
N ALA A 77 19.03 -19.14 -3.57
CA ALA A 77 18.31 -19.54 -4.78
C ALA A 77 19.15 -20.47 -5.68
N ALA A 78 20.46 -20.27 -5.77
CA ALA A 78 21.36 -21.15 -6.51
C ALA A 78 21.44 -22.56 -5.87
N VAL A 79 21.51 -22.63 -4.53
CA VAL A 79 21.48 -23.89 -3.78
C VAL A 79 20.15 -24.62 -3.98
N VAL A 80 19.03 -23.91 -3.85
CA VAL A 80 17.69 -24.48 -4.09
C VAL A 80 17.52 -24.93 -5.54
N ALA A 81 18.02 -24.16 -6.52
CA ALA A 81 18.02 -24.58 -7.92
C ALA A 81 18.86 -25.85 -8.18
N GLN A 82 19.96 -26.04 -7.46
CA GLN A 82 20.73 -27.26 -7.49
C GLN A 82 19.94 -28.44 -6.91
N TYR A 83 19.28 -28.26 -5.76
CA TYR A 83 18.40 -29.23 -5.13
C TYR A 83 17.26 -29.66 -6.06
N ILE A 84 16.56 -28.71 -6.68
CA ILE A 84 15.47 -28.94 -7.63
C ILE A 84 15.96 -29.83 -8.80
N ARG A 85 17.12 -29.52 -9.37
CA ARG A 85 17.69 -30.28 -10.48
C ARG A 85 18.11 -31.68 -10.07
N ALA A 86 18.81 -31.81 -8.93
CA ALA A 86 19.30 -33.09 -8.43
C ALA A 86 18.16 -34.08 -8.14
N ASN A 87 17.03 -33.57 -7.67
CA ASN A 87 15.86 -34.39 -7.34
C ASN A 87 14.80 -34.43 -8.46
N LYS A 88 15.07 -33.83 -9.63
CA LYS A 88 14.17 -33.74 -10.80
C LYS A 88 12.79 -33.20 -10.44
N LEU A 89 12.72 -32.20 -9.55
CA LEU A 89 11.47 -31.72 -9.00
C LEU A 89 10.62 -31.00 -10.04
N THR A 90 11.20 -30.39 -11.07
CA THR A 90 10.45 -29.79 -12.19
C THR A 90 9.66 -30.85 -12.99
N GLU A 91 10.19 -32.08 -13.12
CA GLU A 91 9.51 -33.18 -13.78
C GLU A 91 8.36 -33.72 -12.91
N LYS A 92 8.56 -33.76 -11.59
CA LYS A 92 7.54 -34.24 -10.64
C LYS A 92 6.38 -33.26 -10.46
N THR A 93 6.67 -31.96 -10.43
CA THR A 93 5.72 -30.90 -10.07
C THR A 93 5.08 -30.21 -11.28
N GLY A 94 5.71 -30.30 -12.46
CA GLY A 94 5.32 -29.53 -13.64
C GLY A 94 5.63 -28.03 -13.54
N LEU A 95 6.24 -27.57 -12.43
CA LEU A 95 6.59 -26.17 -12.22
C LEU A 95 7.96 -25.85 -12.82
N THR A 96 8.16 -24.59 -13.19
CA THR A 96 9.50 -24.11 -13.55
C THR A 96 10.42 -24.13 -12.33
N ALA A 97 11.72 -24.27 -12.55
CA ALA A 97 12.69 -24.22 -11.46
C ALA A 97 12.63 -22.89 -10.68
N ARG A 98 12.31 -21.79 -11.36
CA ARG A 98 12.09 -20.48 -10.75
C ARG A 98 10.88 -20.50 -9.82
N ALA A 99 9.71 -20.91 -10.31
CA ALA A 99 8.49 -20.95 -9.53
C ALA A 99 8.63 -21.82 -8.28
N LEU A 100 9.25 -23.01 -8.43
CA LEU A 100 9.47 -23.91 -7.31
C LEU A 100 10.49 -23.35 -6.30
N ALA A 101 11.56 -22.69 -6.78
CA ALA A 101 12.53 -22.06 -5.90
C ALA A 101 11.92 -20.90 -5.09
N GLN A 102 11.08 -20.09 -5.71
CA GLN A 102 10.34 -19.03 -5.01
C GLN A 102 9.38 -19.62 -3.98
N SER A 103 8.60 -20.64 -4.35
CA SER A 103 7.70 -21.31 -3.42
C SER A 103 8.44 -21.86 -2.21
N LEU A 104 9.51 -22.62 -2.42
CA LEU A 104 10.28 -23.23 -1.34
C LEU A 104 10.93 -22.17 -0.43
N LEU A 105 11.58 -21.16 -1.01
CA LEU A 105 12.26 -20.12 -0.21
C LEU A 105 11.29 -19.26 0.58
N MET A 106 10.17 -18.85 -0.02
CA MET A 106 9.20 -17.98 0.65
C MET A 106 8.41 -18.77 1.70
N SER A 107 7.87 -19.95 1.36
CA SER A 107 7.02 -20.69 2.30
C SER A 107 7.78 -21.25 3.51
N THR A 108 9.09 -21.50 3.39
CA THR A 108 9.90 -21.99 4.51
C THR A 108 10.69 -20.89 5.22
N ALA A 109 10.46 -19.63 4.87
CA ALA A 109 11.01 -18.49 5.61
C ALA A 109 10.40 -18.43 7.02
N VAL A 110 11.11 -17.79 7.93
CA VAL A 110 10.71 -17.71 9.34
C VAL A 110 10.29 -16.28 9.64
N PRO A 111 9.01 -16.03 9.93
CA PRO A 111 8.55 -14.72 10.39
C PRO A 111 9.33 -14.26 11.62
N MET A 112 9.69 -12.99 11.67
CA MET A 112 10.51 -12.41 12.72
C MET A 112 9.65 -11.55 13.65
N TYR A 113 10.02 -11.56 14.93
CA TYR A 113 9.37 -10.80 15.98
C TYR A 113 10.25 -9.64 16.41
N GLN A 114 9.61 -8.56 16.77
CA GLN A 114 10.20 -7.37 17.38
C GLN A 114 9.98 -7.42 18.89
N ASP A 115 11.03 -7.12 19.65
CA ASP A 115 10.96 -6.93 21.10
C ASP A 115 10.64 -5.45 21.38
N TYR A 116 9.45 -5.21 21.95
CA TYR A 116 9.00 -3.86 22.35
C TYR A 116 9.44 -3.47 23.75
N GLY A 117 10.21 -4.32 24.42
CA GLY A 117 10.59 -4.17 25.82
C GLY A 117 9.53 -4.69 26.77
N GLU A 118 9.89 -4.79 28.06
CA GLU A 118 9.00 -5.27 29.12
C GLU A 118 8.39 -6.67 28.87
N GLY A 119 9.01 -7.49 28.02
CA GLY A 119 8.52 -8.82 27.67
C GLY A 119 7.39 -8.83 26.63
N LYS A 120 7.13 -7.70 25.99
CA LYS A 120 6.16 -7.60 24.90
C LYS A 120 6.85 -7.84 23.55
N TYR A 121 6.26 -8.71 22.77
CA TYR A 121 6.74 -9.08 21.44
C TYR A 121 5.60 -8.97 20.44
N GLY A 122 5.89 -8.55 19.21
CA GLY A 122 4.96 -8.57 18.10
C GLY A 122 5.71 -8.87 16.80
N TYR A 123 4.99 -9.14 15.73
CA TYR A 123 5.60 -9.32 14.42
C TYR A 123 6.21 -8.01 13.92
N TYR A 124 7.33 -8.09 13.20
CA TYR A 124 7.62 -7.03 12.26
C TYR A 124 6.54 -7.00 11.18
N SER A 125 6.18 -5.81 10.69
CA SER A 125 5.23 -5.67 9.59
C SER A 125 5.63 -6.55 8.39
N VAL A 126 4.64 -7.17 7.72
CA VAL A 126 4.89 -7.93 6.49
C VAL A 126 5.43 -7.03 5.38
N MET A 127 5.14 -5.71 5.44
CA MET A 127 5.71 -4.72 4.51
C MET A 127 7.19 -4.45 4.76
N GLN A 128 7.73 -4.86 5.91
CA GLN A 128 9.15 -4.74 6.23
C GLN A 128 9.90 -6.06 6.02
N GLN A 129 9.28 -7.21 6.33
CA GLN A 129 9.96 -8.51 6.33
C GLN A 129 9.49 -9.49 5.23
N GLY A 130 8.33 -9.27 4.61
CA GLY A 130 7.74 -10.22 3.69
C GLY A 130 7.41 -11.57 4.35
N ALA A 131 7.81 -12.66 3.72
CA ALA A 131 7.66 -14.01 4.28
C ALA A 131 8.54 -14.27 5.53
N GLY A 132 9.42 -13.33 5.87
CA GLY A 132 10.35 -13.46 6.99
C GLY A 132 11.78 -13.83 6.56
N LEU A 133 12.59 -14.29 7.51
CA LEU A 133 13.99 -14.62 7.32
C LEU A 133 14.14 -15.90 6.49
N ALA A 134 14.83 -15.80 5.37
CA ALA A 134 15.11 -16.91 4.46
C ALA A 134 15.85 -18.07 5.16
N ASN A 135 15.36 -19.29 4.97
CA ASN A 135 15.93 -20.51 5.53
C ASN A 135 16.24 -21.53 4.42
N VAL A 136 17.44 -21.45 3.85
CA VAL A 136 17.84 -22.35 2.78
C VAL A 136 17.88 -23.81 3.22
N GLY A 137 18.20 -24.09 4.48
CA GLY A 137 18.19 -25.44 5.04
C GLY A 137 16.80 -26.07 5.01
N ALA A 138 15.79 -25.32 5.46
CA ALA A 138 14.40 -25.75 5.37
C ALA A 138 13.96 -25.92 3.91
N ALA A 139 14.28 -24.95 3.04
CA ALA A 139 13.89 -24.98 1.62
C ALA A 139 14.43 -26.22 0.86
N VAL A 140 15.63 -26.73 1.18
CA VAL A 140 16.21 -27.92 0.51
C VAL A 140 15.93 -29.23 1.24
N SER A 141 15.30 -29.19 2.42
CA SER A 141 14.85 -30.38 3.14
C SER A 141 13.36 -30.61 3.06
N ALA A 142 12.59 -29.60 2.62
CA ALA A 142 11.13 -29.70 2.54
C ALA A 142 10.72 -30.80 1.54
N GLY A 143 9.88 -31.72 2.03
CA GLY A 143 9.22 -32.71 1.22
C GLY A 143 7.83 -32.25 0.73
N THR A 144 7.49 -31.01 1.03
CA THR A 144 6.21 -30.38 0.66
C THR A 144 6.45 -28.96 0.12
N TYR A 145 5.51 -28.41 -0.63
CA TYR A 145 5.57 -27.04 -1.11
C TYR A 145 4.17 -26.42 -1.25
N ILE A 146 4.12 -25.09 -1.25
CA ILE A 146 2.87 -24.31 -1.37
C ILE A 146 2.74 -23.75 -2.79
N LYS A 147 1.51 -23.75 -3.30
CA LYS A 147 1.13 -22.99 -4.48
C LYS A 147 -0.10 -22.16 -4.18
N MET A 148 0.01 -20.84 -4.37
CA MET A 148 -1.09 -19.91 -4.17
C MET A 148 -2.11 -19.98 -5.31
N ASP A 149 -3.34 -19.64 -5.01
CA ASP A 149 -4.38 -19.42 -6.02
C ASP A 149 -4.13 -18.09 -6.74
N LYS A 150 -4.65 -17.97 -7.97
CA LYS A 150 -4.46 -16.74 -8.77
C LYS A 150 -5.10 -15.50 -8.14
N ASN A 151 -6.19 -15.67 -7.41
CA ASN A 151 -6.87 -14.58 -6.70
C ASN A 151 -6.14 -14.14 -5.43
N ALA A 152 -5.17 -14.90 -4.95
CA ALA A 152 -4.40 -14.54 -3.78
C ALA A 152 -3.31 -13.48 -4.09
N ASN A 153 -2.69 -13.55 -5.26
CA ASN A 153 -1.73 -12.55 -5.73
C ASN A 153 -1.43 -12.67 -7.22
N ALA A 154 -0.97 -11.57 -7.83
CA ALA A 154 -0.59 -11.52 -9.24
C ALA A 154 0.63 -12.41 -9.57
N GLY A 155 1.48 -12.69 -8.61
CA GLY A 155 2.70 -13.51 -8.74
C GLY A 155 2.51 -15.00 -8.46
N ALA A 156 1.28 -15.49 -8.24
CA ALA A 156 1.01 -16.89 -7.89
C ALA A 156 1.54 -17.87 -8.96
N ALA A 157 1.43 -17.54 -10.23
CA ALA A 157 1.93 -18.37 -11.33
C ALA A 157 3.46 -18.51 -11.34
N ASP A 158 4.18 -17.53 -10.81
CA ASP A 158 5.64 -17.53 -10.64
C ASP A 158 6.09 -18.24 -9.35
N GLY A 159 5.16 -18.78 -8.56
CA GLY A 159 5.47 -19.48 -7.30
C GLY A 159 5.66 -18.55 -6.11
N LYS A 160 5.25 -17.29 -6.19
CA LYS A 160 5.28 -16.38 -5.05
C LYS A 160 4.23 -16.79 -4.01
N VAL A 161 4.70 -17.05 -2.79
CA VAL A 161 3.85 -17.46 -1.65
C VAL A 161 3.58 -16.24 -0.80
N LYS A 162 2.49 -15.56 -1.10
CA LYS A 162 1.98 -14.37 -0.42
C LYS A 162 0.50 -14.17 -0.73
N VAL A 163 -0.19 -13.42 0.10
CA VAL A 163 -1.59 -13.02 -0.10
C VAL A 163 -1.68 -11.50 -0.15
N GLU A 164 -2.28 -10.99 -1.20
CA GLU A 164 -2.57 -9.58 -1.43
C GLU A 164 -4.09 -9.42 -1.51
N LEU A 165 -4.70 -9.02 -0.39
CA LEU A 165 -6.15 -8.95 -0.24
C LEU A 165 -6.78 -7.73 -0.93
N GLY A 166 -5.94 -6.72 -1.28
CA GLY A 166 -6.45 -5.43 -1.71
C GLY A 166 -7.04 -4.64 -0.56
N ASP A 167 -8.10 -3.86 -0.84
CA ASP A 167 -8.81 -3.11 0.18
C ASP A 167 -10.20 -3.68 0.48
N ASP A 168 -10.75 -3.32 1.63
CA ASP A 168 -12.09 -3.67 2.10
C ASP A 168 -12.91 -2.38 2.31
N PRO A 169 -13.40 -1.75 1.22
CA PRO A 169 -14.09 -0.47 1.29
C PRO A 169 -15.39 -0.51 2.10
N ASN A 170 -15.98 -1.69 2.26
CA ASN A 170 -17.18 -1.90 3.07
C ASN A 170 -16.88 -2.18 4.55
N ARG A 171 -15.61 -2.23 4.92
CA ARG A 171 -15.15 -2.52 6.30
C ARG A 171 -15.77 -3.79 6.86
N THR A 172 -15.78 -4.84 6.06
CA THR A 172 -16.34 -6.14 6.46
C THR A 172 -15.44 -6.87 7.43
N GLY A 173 -14.12 -6.70 7.33
CA GLY A 173 -13.14 -7.50 8.05
C GLY A 173 -13.14 -8.98 7.63
N GLU A 174 -13.80 -9.32 6.51
CA GLU A 174 -13.93 -10.69 6.02
C GLU A 174 -13.02 -10.91 4.81
N TYR A 175 -12.13 -11.88 4.92
CA TYR A 175 -11.10 -12.13 3.92
C TYR A 175 -11.10 -13.60 3.52
N ASN A 176 -11.06 -13.85 2.19
CA ASN A 176 -11.07 -15.17 1.62
C ASN A 176 -9.96 -15.34 0.60
N PHE A 177 -9.16 -16.38 0.76
CA PHE A 177 -8.09 -16.73 -0.18
C PHE A 177 -7.77 -18.21 -0.10
N GLY A 178 -7.09 -18.73 -1.13
CA GLY A 178 -6.80 -20.15 -1.22
C GLY A 178 -5.35 -20.46 -1.58
N PHE A 179 -4.94 -21.66 -1.21
CA PHE A 179 -3.66 -22.24 -1.58
C PHE A 179 -3.72 -23.76 -1.61
N THR A 180 -2.75 -24.37 -2.27
CA THR A 180 -2.63 -25.84 -2.32
C THR A 180 -1.32 -26.25 -1.67
N ILE A 181 -1.37 -27.24 -0.77
CA ILE A 181 -0.20 -27.93 -0.23
C ILE A 181 0.04 -29.20 -1.01
N TYR A 182 1.22 -29.35 -1.56
CA TYR A 182 1.65 -30.54 -2.30
C TYR A 182 2.63 -31.34 -1.46
N ASN A 183 2.37 -32.64 -1.36
CA ASN A 183 3.23 -33.61 -0.69
C ASN A 183 4.04 -34.42 -1.74
N LEU A 184 5.36 -34.31 -1.70
CA LEU A 184 6.30 -35.03 -2.57
C LEU A 184 6.85 -36.31 -1.91
N LYS A 185 6.42 -36.60 -0.66
CA LYS A 185 6.84 -37.77 0.12
C LYS A 185 6.03 -39.00 -0.30
N ASP A 186 6.64 -40.18 -0.17
CA ASP A 186 6.00 -41.47 -0.45
C ASP A 186 5.03 -41.94 0.66
N ALA A 187 4.84 -41.12 1.70
CA ALA A 187 3.91 -41.36 2.80
C ALA A 187 2.95 -40.17 2.96
N ALA A 188 1.74 -40.45 3.42
CA ALA A 188 0.82 -39.41 3.84
C ALA A 188 1.42 -38.61 5.03
N THR A 189 1.09 -37.36 5.13
CA THR A 189 1.54 -36.49 6.20
C THR A 189 0.42 -35.57 6.68
N SER A 190 0.44 -35.19 7.94
CA SER A 190 -0.56 -34.32 8.52
C SER A 190 0.04 -32.95 8.83
N PHE A 191 -0.76 -31.91 8.63
CA PHE A 191 -0.39 -30.53 8.92
C PHE A 191 -1.38 -29.89 9.88
N ASN A 192 -0.85 -29.14 10.84
CA ASN A 192 -1.64 -28.20 11.62
C ASN A 192 -1.70 -26.86 10.88
N LEU A 193 -2.91 -26.42 10.57
CA LEU A 193 -3.17 -25.11 9.99
C LEU A 193 -3.44 -24.12 11.13
N SER A 194 -2.89 -22.92 11.06
CA SER A 194 -3.18 -21.80 11.95
C SER A 194 -2.97 -20.47 11.23
N ALA A 195 -3.49 -19.39 11.80
CA ALA A 195 -3.32 -18.05 11.24
C ALA A 195 -3.26 -17.02 12.36
N ASP A 196 -2.34 -16.08 12.23
CA ASP A 196 -2.21 -14.91 13.08
C ASP A 196 -2.48 -13.66 12.24
N PHE A 197 -3.36 -12.78 12.73
CA PHE A 197 -3.61 -11.48 12.12
C PHE A 197 -3.20 -10.38 13.08
N PHE A 198 -2.69 -9.29 12.53
CA PHE A 198 -2.24 -8.13 13.28
C PHE A 198 -2.39 -6.87 12.44
N THR A 199 -2.26 -5.72 13.06
CA THR A 199 -2.25 -4.42 12.40
C THR A 199 -1.10 -3.57 12.92
N GLN A 200 -0.79 -2.49 12.20
CA GLN A 200 0.12 -1.47 12.71
C GLN A 200 -0.58 -0.70 13.84
N ASN A 201 0.16 -0.46 14.90
CA ASN A 201 -0.35 0.32 16.01
C ASN A 201 -0.46 1.80 15.61
N VAL A 202 -1.34 2.54 16.27
CA VAL A 202 -1.53 3.98 16.06
C VAL A 202 -1.30 4.70 17.38
N PHE A 203 -0.52 5.78 17.35
CA PHE A 203 -0.33 6.64 18.50
C PHE A 203 -0.66 8.10 18.18
N ALA A 204 -1.23 8.79 19.16
CA ALA A 204 -1.54 10.20 19.08
C ALA A 204 -0.37 11.04 19.60
N ASN A 205 0.08 12.01 18.82
CA ASN A 205 1.07 13.00 19.25
C ASN A 205 0.41 14.38 19.37
N GLN A 206 0.50 14.99 20.54
CA GLN A 206 0.00 16.33 20.78
C GLN A 206 1.12 17.35 20.60
N PHE A 207 0.91 18.30 19.71
CA PHE A 207 1.83 19.39 19.43
C PHE A 207 1.64 20.58 20.39
N GLU A 208 2.62 21.47 20.45
CA GLU A 208 2.61 22.66 21.32
C GLU A 208 1.42 23.61 21.08
N ASP A 209 0.88 23.62 19.86
CA ASP A 209 -0.31 24.41 19.49
C ASP A 209 -1.64 23.76 19.93
N GLY A 210 -1.57 22.60 20.57
CA GLY A 210 -2.71 21.83 21.04
C GLY A 210 -3.34 20.91 19.98
N SER A 211 -2.82 20.89 18.75
CA SER A 211 -3.26 19.94 17.73
C SER A 211 -2.82 18.53 18.09
N VAL A 212 -3.66 17.55 17.74
CA VAL A 212 -3.37 16.12 17.90
C VAL A 212 -3.30 15.51 16.52
N VAL A 213 -2.22 14.81 16.22
CA VAL A 213 -2.05 14.08 14.97
C VAL A 213 -1.78 12.62 15.31
N ASN A 214 -2.52 11.72 14.69
CA ASN A 214 -2.31 10.30 14.80
C ASN A 214 -1.24 9.86 13.79
N PHE A 215 -0.33 9.02 14.26
CA PHE A 215 0.72 8.41 13.44
C PHE A 215 0.61 6.91 13.52
N GLU A 216 0.81 6.25 12.39
CA GLU A 216 1.06 4.81 12.37
C GLU A 216 2.43 4.52 12.97
N ASP A 217 2.47 3.51 13.84
CA ASP A 217 3.71 3.04 14.44
C ASP A 217 4.34 1.95 13.59
N THR A 218 5.63 1.74 13.77
CA THR A 218 6.34 0.58 13.23
C THR A 218 6.03 -0.71 13.99
N TRP A 219 5.36 -0.58 15.15
CA TRP A 219 4.97 -1.70 15.99
C TRP A 219 3.63 -2.25 15.55
N THR A 220 3.48 -3.54 15.68
CA THR A 220 2.23 -4.24 15.36
C THR A 220 1.51 -4.67 16.64
N THR A 221 0.22 -4.82 16.52
CA THR A 221 -0.65 -5.35 17.57
C THR A 221 -1.45 -6.52 17.01
N ASP A 222 -1.46 -7.63 17.75
CA ASP A 222 -2.20 -8.81 17.38
C ASP A 222 -3.71 -8.53 17.42
N LEU A 223 -4.41 -9.10 16.44
CA LEU A 223 -5.86 -8.97 16.30
C LEU A 223 -6.53 -10.32 16.50
N THR A 224 -7.62 -10.32 17.23
CA THR A 224 -8.48 -11.51 17.34
C THR A 224 -9.10 -11.80 15.99
N SER A 225 -9.12 -13.07 15.59
CA SER A 225 -9.72 -13.50 14.34
C SER A 225 -10.51 -14.79 14.50
N ASN A 226 -11.57 -14.90 13.69
CA ASN A 226 -12.34 -16.13 13.55
C ASN A 226 -12.02 -16.75 12.19
N VAL A 227 -11.21 -17.82 12.18
CA VAL A 227 -10.73 -18.46 10.96
C VAL A 227 -11.40 -19.81 10.77
N THR A 228 -11.94 -20.05 9.59
CA THR A 228 -12.46 -21.36 9.17
C THR A 228 -11.71 -21.85 7.93
N TRP A 229 -11.54 -23.16 7.88
CA TRP A 229 -10.79 -23.84 6.83
C TRP A 229 -11.73 -24.69 5.99
N THR A 230 -11.64 -24.59 4.68
CA THR A 230 -12.31 -25.50 3.75
C THR A 230 -11.22 -26.25 2.98
N VAL A 231 -11.27 -27.58 3.02
CA VAL A 231 -10.30 -28.45 2.34
C VAL A 231 -11.01 -29.25 1.25
N ASP A 232 -10.53 -29.13 0.02
CA ASP A 232 -11.13 -29.76 -1.16
C ASP A 232 -12.66 -29.55 -1.25
N GLY A 233 -13.11 -28.34 -0.89
CA GLY A 233 -14.53 -27.95 -0.91
C GLY A 233 -15.36 -28.45 0.29
N GLN A 234 -14.73 -29.06 1.28
CA GLN A 234 -15.38 -29.49 2.52
C GLN A 234 -14.89 -28.67 3.70
N MET A 235 -15.82 -28.08 4.45
CA MET A 235 -15.46 -27.37 5.68
C MET A 235 -14.84 -28.37 6.67
N VAL A 236 -13.68 -28.01 7.21
CA VAL A 236 -13.04 -28.79 8.27
C VAL A 236 -13.81 -28.53 9.55
N GLU A 237 -14.48 -29.55 10.09
CA GLU A 237 -15.12 -29.45 11.40
C GLU A 237 -14.06 -29.23 12.47
N MET A 238 -14.25 -28.17 13.25
CA MET A 238 -13.40 -27.88 14.38
C MET A 238 -13.64 -28.94 15.46
N THR A 239 -12.61 -29.69 15.79
CA THR A 239 -12.59 -30.50 17.00
C THR A 239 -11.95 -29.63 18.10
N ALA A 240 -12.67 -29.41 19.20
CA ALA A 240 -12.11 -28.65 20.32
C ALA A 240 -10.75 -29.26 20.73
N PRO A 241 -9.65 -28.47 20.74
CA PRO A 241 -8.36 -28.97 21.13
C PRO A 241 -8.39 -29.62 22.52
N GLU A 242 -7.54 -30.61 22.73
CA GLU A 242 -7.35 -31.20 24.06
C GLU A 242 -6.93 -30.08 25.02
N GLY A 243 -7.67 -29.91 26.13
CA GLY A 243 -7.47 -28.82 27.09
C GLY A 243 -8.57 -27.74 27.08
N LEU A 244 -9.32 -27.59 25.99
CA LEU A 244 -10.45 -26.65 25.95
C LEU A 244 -11.82 -27.26 26.33
N ALA A 245 -11.87 -28.52 26.71
CA ALA A 245 -13.12 -29.23 27.01
C ALA A 245 -14.02 -28.54 28.08
N ASN A 246 -13.45 -27.68 28.91
CA ASN A 246 -14.16 -26.95 29.97
C ASN A 246 -14.38 -25.47 29.64
N CYS A 247 -14.18 -25.07 28.40
CA CYS A 247 -14.27 -23.67 27.95
C CYS A 247 -15.59 -23.36 27.22
N ASP A 248 -16.66 -24.05 27.59
CA ASP A 248 -18.03 -23.73 27.18
C ASP A 248 -18.50 -22.47 27.92
N PHE A 249 -18.16 -21.30 27.36
CA PHE A 249 -18.41 -19.99 27.97
C PHE A 249 -19.83 -19.49 27.72
N ASN A 250 -20.50 -19.94 26.66
CA ASN A 250 -21.87 -19.57 26.36
C ASN A 250 -22.89 -20.52 27.05
N GLY A 251 -22.45 -21.68 27.54
CA GLY A 251 -23.27 -22.64 28.27
C GLY A 251 -24.16 -23.53 27.39
N ASP A 252 -23.84 -23.72 26.14
CA ASP A 252 -24.62 -24.51 25.17
C ASP A 252 -24.24 -26.02 25.17
N GLY A 253 -23.23 -26.41 25.95
CA GLY A 253 -22.74 -27.78 26.10
C GLY A 253 -21.71 -28.19 25.07
N LYS A 254 -21.19 -27.25 24.25
CA LYS A 254 -20.14 -27.46 23.27
C LYS A 254 -19.08 -26.37 23.41
N VAL A 255 -17.88 -26.66 22.95
CA VAL A 255 -16.83 -25.66 22.81
C VAL A 255 -16.67 -25.35 21.34
N THR A 256 -17.04 -24.15 20.98
CA THR A 256 -17.07 -23.65 19.60
C THR A 256 -16.57 -22.19 19.53
N LYS A 257 -16.56 -21.62 18.34
CA LYS A 257 -16.24 -20.19 18.15
C LYS A 257 -17.28 -19.25 18.79
N ALA A 258 -18.49 -19.75 19.07
CA ALA A 258 -19.49 -19.00 19.83
C ALA A 258 -19.05 -18.76 21.28
N ASP A 259 -18.22 -19.64 21.85
CA ASP A 259 -17.62 -19.45 23.18
C ASP A 259 -16.52 -18.39 23.14
N GLY A 260 -15.73 -18.35 22.07
CA GLY A 260 -14.78 -17.28 21.84
C GLY A 260 -15.46 -15.91 21.75
N GLN A 261 -16.59 -15.85 21.06
CA GLN A 261 -17.38 -14.61 21.00
C GLN A 261 -17.97 -14.27 22.38
N ALA A 262 -18.47 -15.24 23.12
CA ALA A 262 -18.99 -15.00 24.48
C ALA A 262 -17.90 -14.50 25.43
N LEU A 263 -16.69 -15.05 25.34
CA LEU A 263 -15.55 -14.56 26.12
C LEU A 263 -15.16 -13.13 25.71
N LEU A 264 -15.10 -12.84 24.41
CA LEU A 264 -14.82 -11.50 23.90
C LEU A 264 -15.89 -10.50 24.36
N ASP A 265 -17.17 -10.85 24.26
CA ASP A 265 -18.27 -10.02 24.72
C ASP A 265 -18.23 -9.75 26.23
N PHE A 266 -17.76 -10.71 27.00
CA PHE A 266 -17.57 -10.57 28.45
C PHE A 266 -16.42 -9.59 28.74
N VAL A 267 -15.26 -9.77 28.16
CA VAL A 267 -14.09 -8.91 28.44
C VAL A 267 -14.26 -7.48 27.91
N THR A 268 -15.08 -7.30 26.88
CA THR A 268 -15.44 -5.97 26.34
C THR A 268 -16.65 -5.33 27.05
N GLY A 269 -17.25 -6.02 28.01
CA GLY A 269 -18.37 -5.49 28.79
C GLY A 269 -19.73 -5.52 28.10
N VAL A 270 -19.87 -6.28 27.01
CA VAL A 270 -21.17 -6.56 26.35
C VAL A 270 -21.98 -7.58 27.15
N LEU A 271 -21.31 -8.57 27.77
CA LEU A 271 -21.91 -9.53 28.69
C LEU A 271 -21.42 -9.29 30.12
N ASP A 272 -22.32 -9.38 31.09
CA ASP A 272 -22.00 -9.25 32.52
C ASP A 272 -21.32 -10.51 33.11
N SER A 273 -21.52 -11.67 32.49
CA SER A 273 -20.99 -12.94 32.97
C SER A 273 -20.94 -13.99 31.85
N ILE A 274 -20.03 -14.96 32.04
CA ILE A 274 -19.89 -16.15 31.19
C ILE A 274 -19.96 -17.42 32.06
N SER A 275 -20.29 -18.56 31.42
CA SER A 275 -20.14 -19.87 32.04
C SER A 275 -18.66 -20.24 32.17
N ASN A 276 -18.34 -21.14 33.09
CA ASN A 276 -16.97 -21.69 33.25
C ASN A 276 -15.85 -20.64 33.36
N LYS A 277 -16.15 -19.47 33.89
CA LYS A 277 -15.24 -18.31 33.96
C LYS A 277 -13.85 -18.63 34.51
N ASP A 278 -13.73 -19.59 35.46
CA ASP A 278 -12.44 -19.98 36.04
C ASP A 278 -11.45 -20.61 35.04
N ASN A 279 -11.91 -20.94 33.83
CA ASN A 279 -11.07 -21.48 32.74
C ASN A 279 -10.76 -20.45 31.68
N ALA A 280 -11.03 -19.17 31.91
CA ALA A 280 -10.92 -18.11 30.91
C ALA A 280 -9.60 -17.32 30.98
N ASP A 281 -8.75 -17.56 31.98
CA ASP A 281 -7.41 -16.97 32.11
C ASP A 281 -6.40 -17.89 31.40
N PHE A 282 -6.15 -17.61 30.11
CA PHE A 282 -5.33 -18.46 29.25
C PHE A 282 -3.82 -18.20 29.37
N ASP A 283 -3.41 -17.01 29.77
CA ASP A 283 -2.00 -16.68 30.02
C ASP A 283 -1.57 -16.83 31.47
N ASN A 284 -2.52 -17.11 32.37
CA ASN A 284 -2.34 -17.30 33.82
C ASN A 284 -1.77 -16.07 34.54
N ASP A 285 -2.12 -14.86 34.08
CA ASP A 285 -1.70 -13.61 34.70
C ASP A 285 -2.62 -13.20 35.90
N GLY A 286 -3.75 -13.87 36.03
CA GLY A 286 -4.75 -13.66 37.10
C GLY A 286 -5.85 -12.66 36.72
N ASN A 287 -5.84 -12.12 35.53
CA ASN A 287 -6.92 -11.31 34.97
C ASN A 287 -7.62 -12.11 33.86
N ILE A 288 -8.79 -11.67 33.45
CA ILE A 288 -9.46 -12.17 32.26
C ILE A 288 -9.73 -10.96 31.39
N ASP A 289 -8.99 -10.85 30.27
CA ASP A 289 -9.04 -9.69 29.40
C ASP A 289 -9.07 -10.06 27.90
N THR A 290 -8.87 -9.07 27.03
CA THR A 290 -8.94 -9.28 25.58
C THR A 290 -7.83 -10.18 25.06
N TYR A 291 -6.71 -10.29 25.77
CA TYR A 291 -5.62 -11.18 25.39
C TYR A 291 -5.97 -12.66 25.60
N ASP A 292 -6.74 -12.98 26.66
CA ASP A 292 -7.27 -14.33 26.86
C ASP A 292 -8.24 -14.73 25.74
N ALA A 293 -9.12 -13.81 25.34
CA ALA A 293 -10.00 -14.03 24.21
C ALA A 293 -9.20 -14.29 22.93
N TYR A 294 -8.16 -13.52 22.68
CA TYR A 294 -7.23 -13.74 21.57
C TYR A 294 -6.58 -15.12 21.63
N LEU A 295 -6.00 -15.51 22.77
CA LEU A 295 -5.36 -16.82 22.94
C LEU A 295 -6.34 -17.98 22.76
N PHE A 296 -7.57 -17.81 23.22
CA PHE A 296 -8.62 -18.80 23.02
C PHE A 296 -8.98 -18.96 21.55
N PHE A 297 -9.20 -17.87 20.82
CA PHE A 297 -9.42 -17.90 19.36
C PHE A 297 -8.25 -18.52 18.61
N GLN A 298 -7.02 -18.22 19.00
CA GLN A 298 -5.82 -18.83 18.40
C GLN A 298 -5.83 -20.36 18.52
N GLN A 299 -6.32 -20.91 19.61
CA GLN A 299 -6.46 -22.35 19.76
C GLN A 299 -7.64 -22.91 18.94
N LEU A 300 -8.77 -22.20 18.92
CA LEU A 300 -9.94 -22.58 18.14
C LEU A 300 -9.73 -22.48 16.62
N ASN A 301 -8.82 -21.63 16.17
CA ASN A 301 -8.53 -21.45 14.75
C ASN A 301 -7.62 -22.55 14.18
N LYS A 302 -7.01 -23.40 15.02
CA LYS A 302 -6.16 -24.52 14.58
C LYS A 302 -6.99 -25.66 14.01
N SER A 303 -6.53 -26.23 12.92
CA SER A 303 -7.14 -27.43 12.31
C SER A 303 -6.05 -28.35 11.81
N THR A 304 -6.26 -29.66 11.92
CA THR A 304 -5.32 -30.67 11.41
C THR A 304 -5.89 -31.29 10.15
N VAL A 305 -5.07 -31.35 9.11
CA VAL A 305 -5.43 -31.90 7.79
C VAL A 305 -4.41 -32.96 7.36
N GLU A 306 -4.87 -33.99 6.65
CA GLU A 306 -4.00 -35.04 6.11
C GLU A 306 -3.81 -34.86 4.61
N ILE A 307 -2.56 -34.98 4.14
CA ILE A 307 -2.20 -34.86 2.74
C ILE A 307 -1.70 -36.23 2.26
N PRO A 308 -2.35 -36.81 1.24
CA PRO A 308 -1.94 -38.12 0.72
C PRO A 308 -0.49 -38.18 0.24
N ALA A 309 0.10 -39.35 0.25
CA ALA A 309 1.42 -39.60 -0.33
C ALA A 309 1.43 -39.20 -1.81
N ASN A 310 2.45 -38.42 -2.24
CA ASN A 310 2.56 -37.88 -3.60
C ASN A 310 1.28 -37.17 -4.10
N GLY A 311 0.50 -36.60 -3.17
CA GLY A 311 -0.79 -35.94 -3.42
C GLY A 311 -0.76 -34.46 -3.04
N SER A 312 -1.95 -33.91 -3.00
CA SER A 312 -2.14 -32.50 -2.56
C SER A 312 -3.53 -32.32 -1.96
N ILE A 313 -3.69 -31.25 -1.20
CA ILE A 313 -4.99 -30.73 -0.76
C ILE A 313 -5.08 -29.25 -1.13
N HIS A 314 -6.28 -28.81 -1.51
CA HIS A 314 -6.58 -27.39 -1.67
C HIS A 314 -7.20 -26.86 -0.37
N VAL A 315 -6.69 -25.76 0.12
CA VAL A 315 -7.13 -25.11 1.36
C VAL A 315 -7.67 -23.72 1.03
N GLU A 316 -8.90 -23.45 1.43
CA GLU A 316 -9.50 -22.12 1.44
C GLU A 316 -9.51 -21.61 2.88
N VAL A 317 -9.06 -20.40 3.07
CA VAL A 317 -9.06 -19.66 4.34
C VAL A 317 -10.20 -18.67 4.29
N ASN A 318 -11.09 -18.73 5.29
CA ASN A 318 -12.12 -17.73 5.49
C ASN A 318 -11.87 -17.11 6.87
N ALA A 319 -11.40 -15.88 6.89
CA ALA A 319 -11.04 -15.18 8.10
C ALA A 319 -11.96 -13.97 8.33
N LYS A 320 -12.48 -13.85 9.54
CA LYS A 320 -13.11 -12.64 10.06
C LYS A 320 -12.18 -12.05 11.10
N VAL A 321 -11.54 -10.94 10.78
CA VAL A 321 -10.65 -10.21 11.69
C VAL A 321 -11.48 -9.22 12.50
N LEU A 322 -11.29 -9.22 13.81
CA LEU A 322 -12.06 -8.43 14.78
C LEU A 322 -11.21 -7.27 15.30
N GLY A 323 -11.87 -6.22 15.79
CA GLY A 323 -11.20 -5.07 16.42
C GLY A 323 -10.62 -4.04 15.46
N LEU A 324 -10.69 -4.25 14.14
CA LEU A 324 -10.15 -3.32 13.14
C LEU A 324 -10.77 -1.91 13.22
N ASP A 325 -12.05 -1.81 13.64
CA ASP A 325 -12.73 -0.52 13.80
C ASP A 325 -12.05 0.43 14.80
N GLU A 326 -11.36 -0.10 15.79
CA GLU A 326 -10.66 0.73 16.79
C GLU A 326 -9.45 1.42 16.17
N TYR A 327 -8.73 0.70 15.31
CA TYR A 327 -7.56 1.24 14.60
C TYR A 327 -7.95 2.17 13.46
N ASP A 328 -9.06 1.87 12.76
CA ASP A 328 -9.62 2.77 11.75
C ASP A 328 -10.05 4.11 12.38
N LYS A 329 -10.74 4.09 13.52
CA LYS A 329 -11.12 5.30 14.27
C LYS A 329 -9.89 6.08 14.75
N ALA A 330 -8.86 5.39 15.23
CA ALA A 330 -7.62 6.02 15.66
C ALA A 330 -6.90 6.70 14.50
N SER A 331 -7.06 6.20 13.29
CA SER A 331 -6.55 6.78 12.04
C SER A 331 -7.52 7.77 11.37
N ASP A 332 -8.44 8.38 12.09
CA ASP A 332 -9.45 9.32 11.58
C ASP A 332 -10.38 8.70 10.52
N ASN A 333 -10.66 7.41 10.64
CA ASN A 333 -11.45 6.60 9.71
C ASN A 333 -10.92 6.56 8.28
N THR A 334 -9.63 6.72 8.10
CA THR A 334 -8.98 6.62 6.79
C THR A 334 -8.64 5.19 6.38
N GLY A 335 -8.87 4.22 7.27
CA GLY A 335 -8.55 2.81 7.13
C GLY A 335 -7.32 2.40 7.92
N THR A 336 -7.09 1.09 8.01
CA THR A 336 -5.90 0.52 8.65
C THR A 336 -5.40 -0.70 7.88
N TYR A 337 -4.12 -1.05 8.02
CA TYR A 337 -3.58 -2.26 7.39
C TYR A 337 -4.09 -3.52 8.11
N VAL A 338 -4.26 -4.57 7.32
CA VAL A 338 -4.51 -5.93 7.81
C VAL A 338 -3.35 -6.78 7.37
N GLU A 339 -2.57 -7.19 8.35
CA GLU A 339 -1.38 -7.98 8.14
C GLU A 339 -1.55 -9.35 8.80
N GLY A 340 -0.77 -10.34 8.39
CA GLY A 340 -0.86 -11.63 9.02
C GLY A 340 0.08 -12.68 8.44
N TYR A 341 0.03 -13.85 9.07
CA TYR A 341 0.65 -15.06 8.57
C TYR A 341 -0.30 -16.23 8.69
N VAL A 342 -0.37 -17.04 7.64
CA VAL A 342 -1.01 -18.35 7.68
C VAL A 342 0.09 -19.40 7.75
N TYR A 343 -0.07 -20.34 8.65
CA TYR A 343 0.90 -21.41 8.91
C TYR A 343 0.33 -22.76 8.51
N ALA A 344 1.22 -23.61 8.00
CA ALA A 344 1.00 -25.02 7.84
C ALA A 344 2.23 -25.76 8.39
N ASP A 345 2.08 -26.33 9.57
CA ASP A 345 3.15 -27.01 10.30
C ASP A 345 2.91 -28.51 10.31
N GLU A 346 3.86 -29.27 9.76
CA GLU A 346 3.78 -30.73 9.73
C GLU A 346 3.78 -31.29 11.15
N VAL A 347 2.83 -32.17 11.42
CA VAL A 347 2.78 -32.91 12.68
C VAL A 347 3.97 -33.87 12.74
N ALA A 348 4.82 -33.69 13.74
CA ALA A 348 6.02 -34.49 13.89
C ALA A 348 5.69 -35.99 13.98
N SER A 349 6.32 -36.80 13.13
CA SER A 349 6.12 -38.26 13.12
C SER A 349 6.76 -38.99 14.30
N ALA A 350 7.69 -38.35 14.98
CA ALA A 350 8.35 -38.84 16.21
C ALA A 350 8.97 -37.68 16.99
N GLU A 351 9.15 -37.87 18.31
CA GLU A 351 9.82 -36.90 19.17
C GLU A 351 11.24 -36.60 18.66
N GLY A 352 11.55 -35.31 18.49
CA GLY A 352 12.85 -34.82 18.00
C GLY A 352 13.01 -34.77 16.49
N VAL A 353 12.00 -35.22 15.71
CA VAL A 353 11.98 -35.02 14.24
C VAL A 353 11.24 -33.74 13.93
N LYS A 354 11.93 -32.76 13.31
CA LYS A 354 11.29 -31.53 12.84
C LYS A 354 10.61 -31.81 11.50
N GLY A 355 9.30 -31.60 11.44
CA GLY A 355 8.52 -31.61 10.20
C GLY A 355 8.77 -30.39 9.32
N ASP A 356 8.18 -30.38 8.13
CA ASP A 356 8.13 -29.20 7.27
C ASP A 356 7.29 -28.12 7.95
N SER A 357 7.66 -26.86 7.79
CA SER A 357 6.90 -25.72 8.30
C SER A 357 6.81 -24.69 7.19
N HIS A 358 5.59 -24.25 6.91
CA HIS A 358 5.31 -23.25 5.89
C HIS A 358 4.62 -22.06 6.51
N SER A 359 4.98 -20.86 6.05
CA SER A 359 4.31 -19.61 6.36
C SER A 359 3.93 -18.84 5.09
N ILE A 360 2.79 -18.19 5.11
CA ILE A 360 2.24 -17.41 4.01
C ILE A 360 1.93 -16.01 4.54
N PRO A 361 2.69 -14.97 4.16
CA PRO A 361 2.41 -13.60 4.59
C PRO A 361 1.14 -13.08 3.89
N VAL A 362 0.36 -12.29 4.63
CA VAL A 362 -0.90 -11.69 4.22
C VAL A 362 -0.82 -10.19 4.39
N LEU A 363 -1.25 -9.44 3.36
CA LEU A 363 -1.39 -7.99 3.40
C LEU A 363 -2.72 -7.58 2.79
N GLY A 364 -3.43 -6.70 3.47
CA GLY A 364 -4.65 -6.05 3.02
C GLY A 364 -4.86 -4.71 3.68
N TYR A 365 -5.98 -4.09 3.38
CA TYR A 365 -6.36 -2.81 3.92
C TYR A 365 -7.85 -2.80 4.30
N TYR A 366 -8.15 -2.51 5.55
CA TYR A 366 -9.50 -2.35 6.07
C TYR A 366 -9.94 -0.91 5.85
N GLY A 367 -10.88 -0.70 4.94
CA GLY A 367 -11.30 0.60 4.44
C GLY A 367 -11.07 0.73 2.94
N SER A 368 -11.44 1.86 2.35
CA SER A 368 -11.17 2.15 0.94
C SER A 368 -9.78 2.76 0.79
N TRP A 369 -8.94 2.15 -0.04
CA TRP A 369 -7.61 2.69 -0.37
C TRP A 369 -7.68 4.02 -1.12
N THR A 370 -8.84 4.37 -1.64
CA THR A 370 -9.09 5.57 -2.43
C THR A 370 -9.93 6.63 -1.71
N ASP A 371 -10.39 6.40 -0.47
CA ASP A 371 -11.05 7.43 0.34
C ASP A 371 -10.07 8.55 0.72
N PRO A 372 -8.89 8.27 1.25
CA PRO A 372 -7.86 9.28 1.41
C PRO A 372 -7.31 9.70 0.03
N SER A 373 -6.86 10.94 -0.07
CA SER A 373 -6.35 11.46 -1.34
C SER A 373 -5.24 10.58 -1.94
N MET A 374 -5.40 10.20 -3.19
CA MET A 374 -4.33 9.61 -4.00
C MET A 374 -3.31 10.65 -4.48
N PHE A 375 -3.69 11.93 -4.45
CA PHE A 375 -2.88 13.05 -4.91
C PHE A 375 -2.12 13.68 -3.73
N ASP A 376 -0.90 14.13 -3.97
CA ASP A 376 -0.07 14.77 -2.96
C ASP A 376 -0.70 16.08 -2.50
N ILE A 377 -0.74 17.08 -3.36
CA ILE A 377 -1.44 18.33 -3.08
C ILE A 377 -2.52 18.55 -4.12
N GLY A 378 -3.73 18.84 -3.66
CA GLY A 378 -4.90 18.92 -4.52
C GLY A 378 -4.97 20.19 -5.37
N SER A 379 -4.45 21.30 -4.87
CA SER A 379 -4.54 22.59 -5.52
C SER A 379 -3.37 23.52 -5.18
N TYR A 380 -3.21 24.57 -5.95
CA TYR A 380 -2.22 25.61 -5.64
C TYR A 380 -2.50 26.28 -4.29
N LEU A 381 -3.77 26.44 -3.93
CA LEU A 381 -4.15 27.02 -2.66
C LEU A 381 -3.69 26.15 -1.49
N GLU A 382 -3.94 24.83 -1.56
CA GLU A 382 -3.47 23.87 -0.55
C GLU A 382 -1.94 23.89 -0.43
N TYR A 383 -1.24 23.95 -1.57
CA TYR A 383 0.21 24.07 -1.57
C TYR A 383 0.68 25.36 -0.88
N HIS A 384 0.05 26.48 -1.18
CA HIS A 384 0.42 27.79 -0.65
C HIS A 384 0.16 27.87 0.86
N GLU A 385 -0.93 27.31 1.32
CA GLU A 385 -1.26 27.21 2.75
C GLU A 385 -0.33 26.25 3.49
N ALA A 386 -0.06 25.09 2.94
CA ALA A 386 0.82 24.10 3.55
C ALA A 386 2.31 24.46 3.50
N LYS A 387 2.71 25.39 2.63
CA LYS A 387 4.11 25.81 2.40
C LYS A 387 5.06 24.62 2.17
N THR A 388 4.59 23.62 1.44
CA THR A 388 5.35 22.40 1.17
C THR A 388 6.17 22.53 -0.11
N GLU A 389 7.18 21.68 -0.28
CA GLU A 389 7.99 21.62 -1.49
C GLU A 389 7.37 20.70 -2.57
N SER A 390 6.16 20.20 -2.36
CA SER A 390 5.46 19.32 -3.27
C SER A 390 5.14 19.99 -4.60
N ARG A 391 5.02 19.16 -5.64
CA ARG A 391 4.71 19.67 -6.97
C ARG A 391 3.21 19.91 -7.12
N VAL A 392 2.86 21.16 -7.32
CA VAL A 392 1.48 21.60 -7.48
C VAL A 392 0.84 20.96 -8.72
N PRO A 393 -0.33 20.31 -8.57
CA PRO A 393 -1.10 19.86 -9.72
C PRO A 393 -1.70 21.05 -10.46
N TYR A 394 -1.63 21.00 -11.78
CA TYR A 394 -2.15 22.09 -12.61
C TYR A 394 -2.65 21.59 -13.98
N MET A 395 -3.60 22.38 -14.54
CA MET A 395 -4.15 22.16 -15.87
C MET A 395 -3.38 22.98 -16.90
N TYR A 396 -2.87 22.31 -17.93
CA TYR A 396 -2.31 22.98 -19.10
C TYR A 396 -3.37 23.17 -20.17
N ALA A 397 -3.38 24.37 -20.73
CA ALA A 397 -4.11 24.65 -21.95
C ALA A 397 -3.17 25.31 -22.97
N TYR A 398 -3.50 25.28 -24.23
CA TYR A 398 -2.78 25.98 -25.27
C TYR A 398 -3.74 26.62 -26.27
N ASN A 399 -3.33 27.73 -26.87
CA ASN A 399 -4.07 28.37 -27.95
C ASN A 399 -3.84 27.62 -29.25
N LYS A 400 -4.91 27.20 -29.94
CA LYS A 400 -4.87 26.46 -31.22
C LYS A 400 -4.16 27.22 -32.32
N ASN A 401 -4.20 28.56 -32.28
CA ASN A 401 -3.61 29.44 -33.29
C ASN A 401 -2.16 29.80 -32.99
N ALA A 402 -1.64 29.41 -31.84
CA ALA A 402 -0.25 29.67 -31.48
C ALA A 402 0.66 28.61 -32.11
N THR A 403 1.69 29.05 -32.79
CA THR A 403 2.75 28.17 -33.33
C THR A 403 3.63 27.55 -32.25
N LYS A 404 3.47 27.99 -31.00
CA LYS A 404 4.15 27.46 -29.81
C LYS A 404 3.11 27.22 -28.69
N TYR A 405 3.29 26.12 -27.95
CA TYR A 405 2.53 25.84 -26.75
C TYR A 405 2.74 26.99 -25.76
N GLN A 406 1.68 27.77 -25.51
CA GLN A 406 1.62 28.70 -24.40
C GLN A 406 0.78 28.05 -23.31
N ALA A 407 1.37 27.81 -22.17
CA ALA A 407 0.62 27.38 -20.99
C ALA A 407 -0.24 28.55 -20.54
N LEU A 408 -1.55 28.48 -20.77
CA LEU A 408 -2.48 29.54 -20.38
C LEU A 408 -2.82 29.53 -18.88
N THR A 409 -2.42 28.47 -18.19
CA THR A 409 -2.82 28.21 -16.80
C THR A 409 -1.68 28.42 -15.81
N VAL A 410 -0.48 28.66 -16.29
CA VAL A 410 0.68 28.93 -15.46
C VAL A 410 1.50 30.01 -16.12
N GLN A 411 1.58 31.17 -15.49
CA GLN A 411 2.56 32.19 -15.83
C GLN A 411 3.56 32.33 -14.68
N TYR A 412 4.82 32.47 -15.03
CA TYR A 412 5.84 32.92 -14.09
C TYR A 412 5.80 34.45 -14.02
N ALA A 413 5.60 34.99 -12.85
CA ALA A 413 5.88 36.41 -12.60
C ALA A 413 7.01 36.53 -11.61
N GLY A 414 8.11 37.14 -12.09
CA GLY A 414 9.22 37.49 -11.22
C GLY A 414 9.76 36.34 -10.39
N ASP A 415 10.52 36.62 -9.41
CA ASP A 415 11.46 35.71 -8.75
C ASP A 415 10.97 34.43 -8.10
N SER A 416 9.69 34.03 -8.13
CA SER A 416 9.24 32.71 -7.60
C SER A 416 7.77 32.33 -7.74
N GLY A 417 6.94 32.98 -8.54
CA GLY A 417 5.49 32.69 -8.57
C GLY A 417 5.02 31.90 -9.78
N MET A 418 4.41 30.73 -9.56
CA MET A 418 3.54 30.07 -10.53
C MET A 418 2.11 30.58 -10.36
N TYR A 419 1.48 31.03 -11.45
CA TYR A 419 0.08 31.42 -11.43
C TYR A 419 -0.82 30.29 -11.79
N TYR A 420 -1.91 30.24 -11.09
CA TYR A 420 -2.90 29.21 -11.19
C TYR A 420 -4.08 29.65 -12.08
N PHE A 421 -4.75 28.67 -12.70
CA PHE A 421 -5.96 28.92 -13.47
C PHE A 421 -7.04 29.53 -12.57
N GLY A 422 -7.35 30.80 -12.77
CA GLY A 422 -8.19 31.61 -11.85
C GLY A 422 -7.42 32.58 -10.94
N GLY A 423 -6.08 32.51 -10.91
CA GLY A 423 -5.25 33.51 -10.24
C GLY A 423 -5.07 34.77 -11.09
N ASN A 424 -4.71 35.86 -10.46
CA ASN A 424 -4.32 37.10 -11.14
C ASN A 424 -2.80 37.24 -11.06
N PRO A 425 -2.08 37.21 -12.22
CA PRO A 425 -0.62 37.29 -12.23
C PRO A 425 -0.02 38.61 -11.73
N TYR A 426 -0.84 39.63 -11.51
CA TYR A 426 -0.39 40.96 -11.15
C TYR A 426 -0.89 41.41 -9.78
N VAL A 427 -1.66 40.58 -9.10
CA VAL A 427 -2.15 40.82 -7.75
C VAL A 427 -1.89 39.56 -6.94
N ASP A 428 -0.92 39.64 -6.06
CA ASP A 428 -0.52 38.52 -5.22
C ASP A 428 -1.70 37.90 -4.46
N GLU A 429 -1.68 36.56 -4.39
CA GLU A 429 -2.50 35.72 -3.51
C GLU A 429 -4.01 35.78 -3.72
N THR A 430 -4.50 36.32 -4.81
CA THR A 430 -5.94 36.31 -5.10
C THR A 430 -6.29 35.20 -6.08
N TYR A 431 -6.65 34.05 -5.55
CA TYR A 431 -7.30 32.99 -6.32
C TYR A 431 -8.83 33.18 -6.26
N ASP A 432 -9.46 33.24 -7.43
CA ASP A 432 -10.90 33.20 -7.57
C ASP A 432 -11.25 32.23 -8.70
N PRO A 433 -11.89 31.09 -8.39
CA PRO A 433 -12.26 30.10 -9.40
C PRO A 433 -13.20 30.67 -10.47
N ASN A 434 -13.92 31.78 -10.19
CA ASN A 434 -14.77 32.43 -11.17
C ASN A 434 -13.99 33.15 -12.28
N ARG A 435 -12.69 33.37 -12.09
CA ARG A 435 -11.79 33.95 -13.09
C ARG A 435 -11.29 32.93 -14.09
N ALA A 436 -11.34 31.64 -13.77
CA ALA A 436 -10.89 30.58 -14.66
C ALA A 436 -11.84 30.48 -15.85
N ALA A 437 -11.44 31.06 -16.99
CA ALA A 437 -12.25 31.08 -18.20
C ALA A 437 -11.43 30.62 -19.42
N ILE A 438 -12.09 29.98 -20.39
CA ILE A 438 -11.49 29.61 -21.66
C ILE A 438 -12.42 29.94 -22.82
N ASN A 439 -11.84 30.35 -23.95
CA ASN A 439 -12.51 30.33 -25.23
C ASN A 439 -12.25 28.98 -25.91
N PRO A 440 -13.21 28.04 -25.95
CA PRO A 440 -12.99 26.68 -26.48
C PRO A 440 -12.78 26.65 -27.98
N ASP A 441 -13.08 27.73 -28.71
CA ASP A 441 -12.86 27.83 -30.15
C ASP A 441 -11.38 28.06 -30.47
N THR A 442 -10.68 28.75 -29.58
CA THR A 442 -9.25 29.08 -29.73
C THR A 442 -8.34 28.33 -28.77
N THR A 443 -8.89 27.77 -27.70
CA THR A 443 -8.11 27.14 -26.61
C THR A 443 -8.49 25.67 -26.43
N VAL A 444 -7.51 24.85 -26.08
CA VAL A 444 -7.64 23.41 -25.83
C VAL A 444 -7.05 23.10 -24.45
N PHE A 445 -7.74 22.32 -23.65
CA PHE A 445 -7.12 21.64 -22.49
C PHE A 445 -6.12 20.61 -23.00
N ALA A 446 -4.85 20.80 -22.73
CA ALA A 446 -3.79 19.94 -23.22
C ALA A 446 -3.61 18.71 -22.33
N ARG A 447 -3.39 18.94 -21.06
CA ARG A 447 -3.16 17.90 -20.07
C ARG A 447 -3.39 18.41 -18.65
N ALA A 448 -3.75 17.52 -17.75
CA ALA A 448 -3.63 17.74 -16.32
C ALA A 448 -2.33 17.10 -15.81
N THR A 449 -1.61 17.81 -14.96
CA THR A 449 -0.42 17.31 -14.27
C THR A 449 -0.72 17.18 -12.79
N PHE A 450 -0.16 16.16 -12.16
CA PHE A 450 -0.37 15.87 -10.75
C PHE A 450 0.82 15.11 -10.17
N SER A 451 0.88 15.01 -8.86
CA SER A 451 1.75 14.10 -8.15
C SER A 451 0.89 13.15 -7.34
N LEU A 452 1.22 11.86 -7.37
CA LEU A 452 0.50 10.83 -6.63
C LEU A 452 1.31 10.38 -5.42
N ILE A 453 0.62 10.08 -4.34
CA ILE A 453 1.18 9.39 -3.17
C ILE A 453 0.84 7.90 -3.17
N ARG A 454 -0.09 7.49 -4.06
CA ARG A 454 -0.45 6.09 -4.31
C ARG A 454 -0.36 5.75 -5.78
N ASN A 455 0.05 4.53 -6.11
CA ASN A 455 0.16 4.08 -7.50
C ASN A 455 -1.21 3.97 -8.15
N ALA A 456 -1.27 4.37 -9.42
CA ALA A 456 -2.44 4.16 -10.27
C ALA A 456 -2.07 3.24 -11.46
N ALA A 457 -2.95 2.29 -11.75
CA ALA A 457 -2.84 1.42 -12.92
C ALA A 457 -3.54 2.00 -14.14
N ASP A 458 -4.55 2.84 -13.93
CA ASP A 458 -5.26 3.53 -15.01
C ASP A 458 -5.66 4.94 -14.58
N SER A 459 -5.77 5.85 -15.55
CA SER A 459 -6.13 7.25 -15.37
C SER A 459 -7.27 7.62 -16.32
N ARG A 460 -8.26 8.39 -15.86
CA ARG A 460 -9.39 8.87 -16.67
C ARG A 460 -9.53 10.37 -16.55
N ALA A 461 -9.78 11.05 -17.66
CA ALA A 461 -10.14 12.45 -17.67
C ALA A 461 -11.52 12.65 -18.28
N THR A 462 -12.35 13.48 -17.65
CA THR A 462 -13.66 13.88 -18.14
C THR A 462 -13.77 15.40 -18.19
N ILE A 463 -14.56 15.93 -19.16
CA ILE A 463 -14.99 17.32 -19.19
C ILE A 463 -16.51 17.30 -19.21
N THR A 464 -17.13 17.89 -18.19
CA THR A 464 -18.59 17.93 -18.03
C THR A 464 -19.08 19.35 -17.85
N GLY A 465 -20.25 19.66 -18.40
CA GLY A 465 -20.96 20.89 -18.13
C GLY A 465 -21.78 20.82 -16.84
N GLU A 466 -22.20 21.94 -16.33
CA GLU A 466 -22.99 22.03 -15.09
C GLU A 466 -24.37 21.33 -15.18
N ASN A 467 -24.87 21.12 -16.39
CA ASN A 467 -26.10 20.38 -16.68
C ASN A 467 -25.89 18.87 -16.86
N GLY A 468 -24.67 18.36 -16.59
CA GLY A 468 -24.29 16.97 -16.76
C GLY A 468 -23.92 16.56 -18.20
N THR A 469 -23.87 17.49 -19.14
CA THR A 469 -23.43 17.19 -20.51
C THR A 469 -21.96 16.77 -20.50
N VAL A 470 -21.65 15.60 -21.08
CA VAL A 470 -20.28 15.10 -21.21
C VAL A 470 -19.70 15.58 -22.54
N TYR A 471 -18.66 16.39 -22.48
CA TYR A 471 -17.92 16.90 -23.64
C TYR A 471 -16.69 16.06 -23.97
N TYR A 472 -16.12 15.41 -22.99
CA TYR A 472 -14.98 14.53 -23.12
C TYR A 472 -14.99 13.48 -22.03
N ASP A 473 -14.64 12.24 -22.38
CA ASP A 473 -14.49 11.12 -21.45
C ASP A 473 -13.50 10.12 -22.05
N LYS A 474 -12.37 9.96 -21.41
CA LYS A 474 -11.35 9.04 -21.88
C LYS A 474 -10.46 8.53 -20.75
N ALA A 475 -10.29 7.20 -20.73
CA ALA A 475 -9.26 6.54 -19.95
C ALA A 475 -7.94 6.47 -20.75
N SER A 476 -6.81 6.49 -20.02
CA SER A 476 -5.49 6.45 -20.66
C SER A 476 -4.98 5.04 -20.91
N GLY A 477 -5.40 4.07 -20.10
CA GLY A 477 -4.89 2.70 -20.11
C GLY A 477 -3.41 2.60 -19.75
N SER A 478 -2.86 3.61 -19.09
CA SER A 478 -1.42 3.67 -18.76
C SER A 478 -1.22 3.87 -17.26
N PRO A 479 -0.36 3.06 -16.63
CA PRO A 479 -0.06 3.19 -15.22
C PRO A 479 0.70 4.49 -14.93
N THR A 480 0.42 5.09 -13.77
CA THR A 480 1.15 6.23 -13.23
C THR A 480 1.70 5.87 -11.86
N ALA A 481 3.01 5.94 -11.69
CA ALA A 481 3.63 5.69 -10.40
C ALA A 481 3.36 6.86 -9.44
N GLY A 482 2.88 6.51 -8.24
CA GLY A 482 2.82 7.41 -7.11
C GLY A 482 3.86 6.97 -6.11
N ALA A 483 4.85 7.80 -5.85
CA ALA A 483 5.83 7.50 -4.81
C ALA A 483 6.63 8.74 -4.45
N TYR A 484 6.95 8.85 -3.17
CA TYR A 484 8.07 9.65 -2.73
C TYR A 484 9.37 8.91 -2.99
N TYR A 485 10.32 9.55 -3.64
CA TYR A 485 11.66 9.01 -3.81
C TYR A 485 12.71 10.00 -3.29
N TYR A 486 13.78 9.43 -2.72
CA TYR A 486 14.90 10.23 -2.23
C TYR A 486 15.76 10.67 -3.42
N SER A 487 15.85 11.97 -3.65
CA SER A 487 16.71 12.52 -4.70
C SER A 487 18.16 12.64 -4.23
N ASN A 488 19.13 12.56 -5.16
CA ASN A 488 20.56 12.74 -4.87
C ASN A 488 20.93 14.08 -4.19
N GLY A 489 19.99 14.99 -4.02
CA GLY A 489 20.15 16.24 -3.28
C GLY A 489 19.68 16.18 -1.82
N GLY A 490 19.34 15.02 -1.30
CA GLY A 490 18.92 14.86 0.10
C GLY A 490 17.48 15.28 0.40
N SER A 491 16.62 15.42 -0.61
CA SER A 491 15.20 15.72 -0.44
C SER A 491 14.30 14.63 -1.01
N TRP A 492 13.20 14.36 -0.33
CA TRP A 492 12.14 13.49 -0.83
C TRP A 492 11.35 14.23 -1.92
N ARG A 493 11.06 13.55 -3.00
CA ARG A 493 10.28 14.08 -4.11
C ARG A 493 9.24 13.10 -4.56
N ASN A 494 8.09 13.65 -4.91
CA ASN A 494 7.02 12.89 -5.53
C ASN A 494 7.20 12.81 -7.06
N ALA A 495 6.88 11.66 -7.63
CA ALA A 495 6.85 11.52 -9.09
C ALA A 495 5.71 12.35 -9.67
N GLN A 496 6.00 13.16 -10.69
CA GLN A 496 4.99 13.92 -11.41
C GLN A 496 4.43 13.10 -12.58
N GLY A 497 3.10 12.85 -12.52
CA GLY A 497 2.34 12.26 -13.60
C GLY A 497 1.59 13.30 -14.43
N TYR A 498 0.99 12.87 -15.51
CA TYR A 498 0.02 13.67 -16.27
C TYR A 498 -0.92 12.78 -17.08
N ILE A 499 -2.12 13.28 -17.32
CA ILE A 499 -3.04 12.73 -18.30
C ILE A 499 -3.23 13.72 -19.47
N GLY A 500 -3.04 13.24 -20.70
CA GLY A 500 -3.27 14.02 -21.92
C GLY A 500 -4.77 14.12 -22.21
N ILE A 501 -5.27 15.33 -22.39
CA ILE A 501 -6.69 15.60 -22.71
C ILE A 501 -6.82 16.00 -24.18
N ASN A 502 -6.10 17.02 -24.63
CA ASN A 502 -6.11 17.55 -25.98
C ASN A 502 -7.52 17.77 -26.55
N ASN A 503 -8.39 18.33 -25.74
CA ASN A 503 -9.81 18.54 -26.06
C ASN A 503 -10.30 19.92 -25.61
N ALA A 504 -11.35 20.42 -26.27
CA ALA A 504 -12.04 21.63 -25.92
C ALA A 504 -13.56 21.42 -26.01
N PRO A 505 -14.36 21.88 -25.03
CA PRO A 505 -15.81 21.75 -25.03
C PRO A 505 -16.46 22.79 -25.98
N THR A 506 -16.21 22.68 -27.27
CA THR A 506 -16.66 23.67 -28.28
C THR A 506 -18.20 23.80 -28.38
N LYS A 507 -18.94 22.79 -27.93
CA LYS A 507 -20.41 22.80 -27.90
C LYS A 507 -20.98 23.42 -26.63
N ALA A 508 -20.17 23.72 -25.62
CA ALA A 508 -20.64 24.34 -24.39
C ALA A 508 -21.12 25.77 -24.65
N ALA A 509 -22.14 26.18 -23.92
CA ALA A 509 -22.74 27.51 -24.04
C ALA A 509 -21.83 28.61 -23.48
N GLU A 510 -22.03 29.84 -23.93
CA GLU A 510 -21.37 31.00 -23.34
C GLU A 510 -21.74 31.14 -21.86
N GLY A 511 -20.75 31.38 -21.01
CA GLY A 511 -20.93 31.48 -19.57
C GLY A 511 -21.10 30.15 -18.84
N GLU A 512 -21.20 29.02 -19.55
CA GLU A 512 -21.35 27.70 -18.95
C GLU A 512 -20.16 27.34 -18.09
N LYS A 513 -20.43 26.85 -16.86
CA LYS A 513 -19.43 26.29 -15.99
C LYS A 513 -19.11 24.87 -16.43
N ILE A 514 -17.85 24.59 -16.67
CA ILE A 514 -17.35 23.26 -16.98
C ILE A 514 -16.44 22.73 -15.87
N THR A 515 -16.47 21.43 -15.67
CA THR A 515 -15.61 20.72 -14.75
C THR A 515 -14.72 19.76 -15.53
N VAL A 516 -13.42 19.87 -15.35
CA VAL A 516 -12.46 18.87 -15.77
C VAL A 516 -12.12 18.02 -14.57
N LYS A 517 -12.46 16.73 -14.61
CA LYS A 517 -12.16 15.77 -13.55
C LYS A 517 -11.11 14.80 -14.02
N VAL A 518 -10.09 14.60 -13.21
CA VAL A 518 -9.08 13.57 -13.36
C VAL A 518 -9.29 12.54 -12.27
N THR A 519 -9.32 11.26 -12.64
CA THR A 519 -9.51 10.14 -11.73
C THR A 519 -8.40 9.12 -11.95
N GLU A 520 -7.83 8.65 -10.86
CA GLU A 520 -6.73 7.67 -10.82
C GLU A 520 -7.22 6.40 -10.16
N ALA A 521 -7.01 5.24 -10.80
CA ALA A 521 -7.47 3.95 -10.30
C ALA A 521 -6.28 3.06 -9.90
N PRO A 522 -6.21 2.58 -8.66
CA PRO A 522 -5.24 1.57 -8.24
C PRO A 522 -5.40 0.24 -8.98
N GLU A 523 -4.38 -0.61 -8.93
CA GLU A 523 -4.29 -1.85 -9.71
C GLU A 523 -5.44 -2.83 -9.40
N TYR A 524 -5.85 -2.98 -8.15
CA TYR A 524 -6.92 -3.92 -7.75
C TYR A 524 -8.34 -3.46 -8.18
N TYR A 525 -8.51 -2.24 -8.69
CA TYR A 525 -9.72 -1.80 -9.39
C TYR A 525 -9.66 -2.03 -10.91
N VAL A 526 -8.54 -2.58 -11.40
CA VAL A 526 -8.33 -2.84 -12.83
C VAL A 526 -8.25 -4.35 -13.05
N THR A 527 -9.12 -4.88 -13.89
CA THR A 527 -9.11 -6.28 -14.31
C THR A 527 -8.59 -6.40 -15.73
N TYR A 528 -7.90 -7.48 -16.02
CA TYR A 528 -7.34 -7.75 -17.35
C TYR A 528 -7.98 -9.01 -17.92
N ASP A 529 -8.41 -8.94 -19.18
CA ASP A 529 -8.86 -10.13 -19.90
C ASP A 529 -7.69 -11.04 -20.33
N ALA A 530 -7.99 -12.16 -21.01
CA ALA A 530 -6.96 -13.09 -21.47
C ALA A 530 -6.04 -12.49 -22.54
N GLU A 531 -6.50 -11.49 -23.25
CA GLU A 531 -5.77 -10.72 -24.26
C GLU A 531 -4.97 -9.56 -23.66
N GLY A 532 -5.13 -9.28 -22.37
CA GLY A 532 -4.42 -8.22 -21.64
C GLY A 532 -5.10 -6.85 -21.73
N ASN A 533 -6.36 -6.76 -22.16
CA ASN A 533 -7.10 -5.50 -22.16
C ASN A 533 -7.58 -5.18 -20.75
N ALA A 534 -7.36 -3.95 -20.32
CA ALA A 534 -7.76 -3.47 -19.01
C ALA A 534 -9.23 -3.04 -18.99
N THR A 535 -9.92 -3.38 -17.91
CA THR A 535 -11.24 -2.86 -17.56
C THR A 535 -11.19 -2.31 -16.14
N THR A 536 -11.51 -1.02 -15.98
CA THR A 536 -11.43 -0.32 -14.69
C THR A 536 -12.81 -0.09 -14.11
N ASN A 537 -12.98 -0.45 -12.84
CA ASN A 537 -14.21 -0.18 -12.09
C ASN A 537 -14.17 1.24 -11.49
N TRP A 538 -14.48 2.24 -12.30
CA TRP A 538 -14.46 3.66 -11.91
C TRP A 538 -15.48 4.03 -10.84
N ASP A 539 -16.59 3.31 -10.75
CA ASP A 539 -17.72 3.62 -9.85
C ASP A 539 -17.45 3.13 -8.41
N ALA A 540 -16.47 2.26 -8.22
CA ALA A 540 -16.08 1.76 -6.90
C ALA A 540 -15.03 2.62 -6.21
N LEU A 541 -14.50 3.65 -6.90
CA LEU A 541 -13.44 4.51 -6.35
C LEU A 541 -14.01 5.53 -5.37
N GLY A 542 -13.29 5.75 -4.25
CA GLY A 542 -13.58 6.79 -3.28
C GLY A 542 -13.25 8.21 -3.78
N ASP A 543 -13.63 9.19 -3.00
CA ASP A 543 -13.49 10.62 -3.35
C ASP A 543 -12.03 11.06 -3.54
N GLY A 544 -11.12 10.46 -2.78
CA GLY A 544 -9.68 10.72 -2.86
C GLY A 544 -9.03 10.32 -4.17
N ALA A 545 -9.69 9.46 -4.97
CA ALA A 545 -9.21 9.06 -6.28
C ALA A 545 -9.30 10.15 -7.35
N SER A 546 -9.92 11.30 -7.07
CA SER A 546 -10.21 12.29 -8.09
C SER A 546 -9.78 13.70 -7.72
N ARG A 547 -9.44 14.49 -8.74
CA ARG A 547 -9.25 15.94 -8.65
C ARG A 547 -10.06 16.65 -9.72
N THR A 548 -10.60 17.80 -9.37
CA THR A 548 -11.43 18.59 -10.27
C THR A 548 -10.83 19.98 -10.49
N TYR A 549 -10.98 20.45 -11.72
CA TYR A 549 -10.63 21.80 -12.14
C TYR A 549 -11.86 22.44 -12.76
N THR A 550 -12.18 23.66 -12.36
CA THR A 550 -13.35 24.38 -12.86
C THR A 550 -12.91 25.46 -13.82
N ALA A 551 -13.64 25.61 -14.91
CA ALA A 551 -13.50 26.73 -15.83
C ALA A 551 -14.86 27.19 -16.33
N PHE A 552 -14.89 28.38 -16.89
CA PHE A 552 -16.08 28.94 -17.56
C PHE A 552 -15.82 29.14 -19.04
N ILE A 553 -16.83 28.94 -19.82
CA ILE A 553 -16.79 29.25 -21.26
C ILE A 553 -16.91 30.74 -21.44
N ASP A 554 -15.94 31.32 -22.12
CA ASP A 554 -15.92 32.74 -22.43
C ASP A 554 -15.35 32.96 -23.85
N ARG A 555 -16.23 33.34 -24.77
CA ARG A 555 -15.90 33.67 -26.16
C ARG A 555 -15.91 35.16 -26.42
N THR A 556 -16.32 35.94 -25.43
CA THR A 556 -16.41 37.38 -25.54
C THR A 556 -15.00 37.98 -25.40
N GLU A 557 -14.61 38.80 -26.37
CA GLU A 557 -13.33 39.48 -26.32
C GLU A 557 -13.40 40.72 -25.41
N PRO A 558 -12.35 40.99 -24.59
CA PRO A 558 -12.30 42.22 -23.79
C PRO A 558 -12.26 43.46 -24.69
N VAL A 559 -12.92 44.50 -24.25
CA VAL A 559 -13.04 45.75 -24.98
C VAL A 559 -12.25 46.87 -24.26
N LEU A 560 -11.43 47.55 -25.00
CA LEU A 560 -10.78 48.78 -24.56
C LEU A 560 -11.55 50.01 -25.08
N SER A 561 -11.85 50.94 -24.20
CA SER A 561 -12.49 52.20 -24.56
C SER A 561 -11.88 53.36 -23.77
N ASN A 562 -12.23 54.58 -24.16
CA ASN A 562 -11.76 55.79 -23.50
C ASN A 562 -10.24 55.90 -23.38
N VAL A 563 -9.53 55.51 -24.46
CA VAL A 563 -8.05 55.50 -24.47
C VAL A 563 -7.57 56.92 -24.81
N TYR A 564 -6.95 57.62 -23.84
CA TYR A 564 -6.39 58.94 -24.09
C TYR A 564 -5.26 59.23 -23.10
N PHE A 565 -4.43 60.22 -23.43
CA PHE A 565 -3.43 60.75 -22.51
C PHE A 565 -3.99 61.94 -21.73
N LYS A 566 -3.88 61.89 -20.44
CA LYS A 566 -4.17 62.99 -19.52
C LYS A 566 -2.83 63.58 -19.03
N GLU A 567 -2.66 64.88 -19.17
CA GLU A 567 -1.52 65.62 -18.63
C GLU A 567 -1.91 66.32 -17.35
N ASP A 568 -1.14 66.12 -16.32
CA ASP A 568 -1.25 66.87 -15.08
C ASP A 568 -0.50 68.19 -15.27
N VAL A 569 -1.24 69.30 -15.18
CA VAL A 569 -0.73 70.63 -15.51
C VAL A 569 0.29 71.15 -14.47
N GLU A 570 0.23 70.65 -13.22
CA GLU A 570 1.11 71.08 -12.15
C GLU A 570 2.44 70.30 -12.17
N THR A 571 2.41 69.02 -12.49
CA THR A 571 3.60 68.16 -12.45
C THR A 571 4.16 67.87 -13.83
N GLY A 572 3.47 68.16 -14.92
CA GLY A 572 3.84 67.80 -16.30
C GLY A 572 3.79 66.29 -16.57
N THR A 573 3.25 65.48 -15.64
CA THR A 573 3.17 64.05 -15.76
C THR A 573 2.08 63.66 -16.75
N ARG A 574 2.40 62.76 -17.71
CA ARG A 574 1.42 62.19 -18.65
C ARG A 574 1.00 60.82 -18.20
N SER A 575 -0.28 60.63 -17.97
CA SER A 575 -0.90 59.35 -17.62
C SER A 575 -1.71 58.85 -18.83
N LEU A 576 -1.56 57.56 -19.14
CA LEU A 576 -2.46 56.84 -20.08
C LEU A 576 -3.75 56.49 -19.32
N VAL A 577 -4.87 56.99 -19.76
CA VAL A 577 -6.19 56.66 -19.21
C VAL A 577 -6.91 55.78 -20.20
N LEU A 578 -7.47 54.69 -19.70
CA LEU A 578 -8.25 53.78 -20.52
C LEU A 578 -9.31 53.07 -19.65
N THR A 579 -10.35 52.55 -20.29
CA THR A 579 -11.32 51.66 -19.69
C THR A 579 -11.24 50.30 -20.38
N ALA A 580 -10.97 49.25 -19.60
CA ALA A 580 -11.04 47.86 -20.06
C ALA A 580 -12.28 47.22 -19.47
N GLN A 581 -13.03 46.51 -20.29
CA GLN A 581 -14.24 45.82 -19.88
C GLN A 581 -14.28 44.44 -20.52
N ASP A 582 -14.67 43.47 -19.75
CA ASP A 582 -14.92 42.11 -20.14
C ASP A 582 -16.17 41.57 -19.44
N ASN A 583 -16.83 40.57 -20.03
CA ASN A 583 -18.02 39.96 -19.41
C ASN A 583 -17.71 39.08 -18.22
N ARG A 584 -16.43 38.66 -18.11
CA ARG A 584 -15.93 37.84 -17.02
C ARG A 584 -14.89 38.58 -16.18
N TYR A 585 -13.71 38.80 -16.75
CA TYR A 585 -12.59 39.33 -15.96
C TYR A 585 -11.49 39.90 -16.83
N VAL A 586 -11.05 41.09 -16.55
CA VAL A 586 -9.84 41.68 -17.13
C VAL A 586 -8.67 41.39 -16.19
N ALA A 587 -7.83 40.39 -16.53
CA ALA A 587 -6.68 40.03 -15.71
C ALA A 587 -5.55 41.05 -15.79
N ALA A 588 -5.29 41.61 -16.98
CA ALA A 588 -4.20 42.52 -17.21
C ALA A 588 -4.44 43.41 -18.44
N ILE A 589 -3.79 44.55 -18.43
CA ILE A 589 -3.64 45.42 -19.59
C ILE A 589 -2.16 45.59 -19.88
N LEU A 590 -1.71 45.12 -21.04
CA LEU A 590 -0.31 45.24 -21.47
C LEU A 590 -0.14 46.48 -22.35
N VAL A 591 0.69 47.41 -21.91
CA VAL A 591 1.09 48.58 -22.70
C VAL A 591 2.49 48.33 -23.25
N THR A 592 2.61 48.10 -24.56
CA THR A 592 3.89 47.87 -25.20
C THR A 592 4.25 49.03 -26.12
N ASN A 593 5.53 49.33 -26.28
CA ASN A 593 5.94 50.27 -27.31
C ASN A 593 6.02 49.59 -28.67
N ALA A 594 5.82 50.35 -29.75
CA ALA A 594 5.75 49.83 -31.11
C ALA A 594 7.06 49.13 -31.62
N ARG A 595 8.12 49.07 -30.83
CA ARG A 595 9.38 48.41 -31.18
C ARG A 595 9.50 46.98 -30.64
N GLN A 596 8.57 46.51 -29.85
CA GLN A 596 8.58 45.17 -29.24
C GLN A 596 7.69 44.13 -29.96
N THR A 597 7.15 44.44 -31.10
CA THR A 597 6.45 43.46 -31.96
C THR A 597 7.45 42.78 -32.90
N GLN A 598 8.28 41.89 -32.36
CA GLN A 598 8.94 40.81 -33.08
C GLN A 598 8.93 39.54 -32.26
#